data_11e6d76d9a73c6e1a04d0bff1bd54029
#
_entry.id   11e6d76d9a73c6e1a04d0bff1bd54029
#
_cell.length_a   1.000
_cell.length_b   1.000
_cell.length_c   1.000
_cell.angle_alpha   90.00
_cell.angle_beta   90.00
_cell.angle_gamma   90.00
#
_symmetry.space_group_name_H-M   'P 1'
#
loop_
_entity.id
_entity.type
_entity.pdbx_description
1 polymer ?
#
loop_
_entity_poly.entity_id
_entity_poly.type
_entity_poly.pdbx_seq_one_letter_code
_entity_poly.pdbx_strand_id
1 'polypeptide(L)'
;MYPLQLLIPLIGLALAAALHTLSRRTRWGVALLAVVQNPNAARLMGIPVRRAIMAAFAVSTLFAGIAGALVAPLFNVQADMGTLFGLKAFVVAILGGITSAWGVMLAGLLFGVVEALITVTLGSGYTQIISFALVIVMLAARPDGLFGRAAARKV
;
A
#
# COMPACT_ATOMS: atom_id res chain seq x y z
N MET A 1 6.60 13.97 23.20
CA MET A 1 6.38 13.52 21.81
C MET A 1 7.70 13.00 21.29
N TYR A 2 7.76 11.74 20.98
CA TYR A 2 9.01 11.14 20.47
C TYR A 2 9.19 11.59 19.02
N PRO A 3 10.33 12.17 18.62
CA PRO A 3 10.57 12.65 17.27
C PRO A 3 10.41 11.54 16.20
N LEU A 4 10.63 10.28 16.59
CA LEU A 4 10.41 9.11 15.72
C LEU A 4 8.97 8.99 15.22
N GLN A 5 7.96 9.32 16.02
CA GLN A 5 6.56 9.18 15.64
C GLN A 5 6.14 10.14 14.51
N LEU A 6 6.77 11.30 14.42
CA LEU A 6 6.54 12.25 13.32
C LEU A 6 7.39 11.91 12.09
N LEU A 7 8.52 11.26 12.28
CA LEU A 7 9.46 10.93 11.21
C LEU A 7 8.92 9.79 10.32
N ILE A 8 8.15 8.84 10.90
CA ILE A 8 7.58 7.72 10.15
C ILE A 8 6.58 8.16 9.08
N PRO A 9 5.55 8.98 9.35
CA PRO A 9 4.64 9.45 8.31
C PRO A 9 5.35 10.33 7.27
N LEU A 10 6.38 11.09 7.66
CA LEU A 10 7.16 11.90 6.73
C LEU A 10 7.96 11.02 5.75
N ILE A 11 8.61 9.98 6.26
CA ILE A 11 9.31 9.00 5.40
C ILE A 11 8.32 8.24 4.52
N GLY A 12 7.17 7.84 5.07
CA GLY A 12 6.10 7.21 4.29
C GLY A 12 5.62 8.08 3.13
N LEU A 13 5.46 9.38 3.38
CA LEU A 13 5.09 10.37 2.37
C LEU A 13 6.18 10.52 1.30
N ALA A 14 7.43 10.57 1.72
CA ALA A 14 8.58 10.64 0.81
C ALA A 14 8.68 9.37 -0.07
N LEU A 15 8.48 8.20 0.51
CA LEU A 15 8.45 6.92 -0.22
C LEU A 15 7.28 6.85 -1.20
N ALA A 16 6.08 7.29 -0.82
CA ALA A 16 4.92 7.34 -1.72
C ALA A 16 5.14 8.30 -2.88
N ALA A 17 5.73 9.48 -2.62
CA ALA A 17 6.11 10.43 -3.64
C ALA A 17 7.19 9.87 -4.57
N ALA A 18 8.20 9.19 -4.02
CA ALA A 18 9.24 8.52 -4.80
C ALA A 18 8.66 7.43 -5.71
N LEU A 19 7.77 6.58 -5.18
CA LEU A 19 7.11 5.54 -5.95
C LEU A 19 6.22 6.12 -7.05
N HIS A 20 5.48 7.18 -6.75
CA HIS A 20 4.64 7.86 -7.74
C HIS A 20 5.46 8.46 -8.88
N THR A 21 6.55 9.16 -8.57
CA THR A 21 7.44 9.74 -9.58
C THR A 21 8.16 8.66 -10.38
N LEU A 22 8.63 7.60 -9.72
CA LEU A 22 9.26 6.46 -10.37
C LEU A 22 8.30 5.78 -11.37
N SER A 23 7.05 5.54 -10.95
CA SER A 23 6.05 4.85 -11.77
C SER A 23 5.54 5.69 -12.93
N ARG A 24 5.45 7.03 -12.78
CA ARG A 24 4.82 7.91 -13.77
C ARG A 24 5.80 8.66 -14.66
N ARG A 25 7.00 8.97 -14.17
CA ARG A 25 7.98 9.83 -14.86
C ARG A 25 9.19 9.10 -15.43
N THR A 26 9.39 7.81 -15.07
CA THR A 26 10.53 7.04 -15.60
C THR A 26 10.11 6.10 -16.72
N ARG A 27 11.03 5.85 -17.66
CA ARG A 27 10.82 4.88 -18.74
C ARG A 27 10.53 3.48 -18.20
N TRP A 28 11.12 3.12 -17.07
CA TRP A 28 10.89 1.84 -16.39
C TRP A 28 9.47 1.73 -15.82
N GLY A 29 8.95 2.79 -15.22
CA GLY A 29 7.58 2.82 -14.71
C GLY A 29 6.55 2.72 -15.83
N VAL A 30 6.76 3.42 -16.94
CA VAL A 30 5.88 3.33 -18.11
C VAL A 30 5.93 1.95 -18.75
N ALA A 31 7.14 1.35 -18.86
CA ALA A 31 7.28 -0.02 -19.36
C ALA A 31 6.56 -1.04 -18.45
N LEU A 32 6.66 -0.87 -17.13
CA LEU A 32 5.96 -1.71 -16.17
C LEU A 32 4.43 -1.60 -16.31
N LEU A 33 3.91 -0.38 -16.48
CA LEU A 33 2.48 -0.15 -16.71
C LEU A 33 2.00 -0.83 -18.01
N ALA A 34 2.80 -0.78 -19.08
CA ALA A 34 2.49 -1.47 -20.33
C ALA A 34 2.46 -3.00 -20.13
N VAL A 35 3.39 -3.56 -19.37
CA VAL A 35 3.43 -4.99 -19.04
C VAL A 35 2.20 -5.42 -18.23
N VAL A 36 1.76 -4.60 -17.26
CA VAL A 36 0.56 -4.89 -16.46
C VAL A 36 -0.72 -4.84 -17.29
N GLN A 37 -0.81 -3.92 -18.25
CA GLN A 37 -1.98 -3.78 -19.10
C GLN A 37 -2.10 -4.93 -20.13
N ASN A 38 -1.01 -5.24 -20.82
CA ASN A 38 -0.98 -6.34 -21.79
C ASN A 38 0.45 -6.86 -21.98
N PRO A 39 0.82 -7.97 -21.30
CA PRO A 39 2.18 -8.50 -21.36
C PRO A 39 2.56 -9.00 -22.76
N ASN A 40 1.60 -9.45 -23.58
CA ASN A 40 1.87 -9.91 -24.93
C ASN A 40 2.17 -8.74 -25.87
N ALA A 41 1.36 -7.68 -25.81
CA ALA A 41 1.63 -6.46 -26.57
C ALA A 41 2.96 -5.82 -26.16
N ALA A 42 3.28 -5.80 -24.87
CA ALA A 42 4.57 -5.29 -24.36
C ALA A 42 5.76 -6.06 -24.92
N ARG A 43 5.66 -7.40 -25.04
CA ARG A 43 6.70 -8.23 -25.69
C ARG A 43 6.90 -7.88 -27.16
N LEU A 44 5.81 -7.67 -27.89
CA LEU A 44 5.88 -7.29 -29.31
C LEU A 44 6.53 -5.92 -29.50
N MET A 45 6.40 -5.03 -28.54
CA MET A 45 7.06 -3.71 -28.51
C MET A 45 8.52 -3.78 -28.03
N GLY A 46 9.08 -4.97 -27.81
CA GLY A 46 10.48 -5.17 -27.40
C GLY A 46 10.73 -4.94 -25.91
N ILE A 47 9.70 -4.84 -25.07
CA ILE A 47 9.86 -4.66 -23.63
C ILE A 47 10.18 -6.02 -22.99
N PRO A 48 11.30 -6.16 -22.26
CA PRO A 48 11.67 -7.41 -21.60
C PRO A 48 10.82 -7.63 -20.35
N VAL A 49 9.63 -8.24 -20.53
CA VAL A 49 8.59 -8.44 -19.50
C VAL A 49 9.16 -9.05 -18.22
N ARG A 50 10.04 -10.08 -18.35
CA ARG A 50 10.66 -10.73 -17.19
C ARG A 50 11.47 -9.74 -16.35
N ARG A 51 12.29 -8.89 -16.99
CA ARG A 51 13.10 -7.89 -16.28
C ARG A 51 12.24 -6.81 -15.62
N ALA A 52 11.15 -6.39 -16.27
CA ALA A 52 10.22 -5.43 -15.72
C ALA A 52 9.56 -5.98 -14.44
N ILE A 53 9.10 -7.24 -14.46
CA ILE A 53 8.51 -7.89 -13.28
C ILE A 53 9.55 -8.04 -12.16
N MET A 54 10.77 -8.50 -12.47
CA MET A 54 11.84 -8.64 -11.48
C MET A 54 12.17 -7.29 -10.82
N ALA A 55 12.25 -6.21 -11.60
CA ALA A 55 12.48 -4.87 -11.09
C ALA A 55 11.34 -4.39 -10.17
N ALA A 56 10.09 -4.68 -10.52
CA ALA A 56 8.94 -4.36 -9.68
C ALA A 56 9.01 -5.06 -8.32
N PHE A 57 9.32 -6.36 -8.31
CA PHE A 57 9.49 -7.12 -7.08
C PHE A 57 10.66 -6.61 -6.24
N ALA A 58 11.78 -6.29 -6.87
CA ALA A 58 12.96 -5.74 -6.17
C ALA A 58 12.63 -4.40 -5.49
N VAL A 59 11.94 -3.50 -6.19
CA VAL A 59 11.48 -2.23 -5.62
C VAL A 59 10.50 -2.46 -4.48
N SER A 60 9.51 -3.35 -4.65
CA SER A 60 8.53 -3.66 -3.60
C SER A 60 9.19 -4.23 -2.35
N THR A 61 10.16 -5.14 -2.51
CA THR A 61 10.90 -5.73 -1.38
C THR A 61 11.74 -4.68 -0.65
N LEU A 62 12.37 -3.76 -1.38
CA LEU A 62 13.13 -2.67 -0.79
C LEU A 62 12.23 -1.75 0.04
N PHE A 63 11.07 -1.37 -0.48
CA PHE A 63 10.08 -0.56 0.26
C PHE A 63 9.55 -1.29 1.50
N ALA A 64 9.26 -2.59 1.38
CA ALA A 64 8.83 -3.41 2.51
C ALA A 64 9.92 -3.51 3.59
N GLY A 65 11.18 -3.67 3.20
CA GLY A 65 12.32 -3.68 4.12
C GLY A 65 12.49 -2.36 4.86
N ILE A 66 12.39 -1.23 4.16
CA ILE A 66 12.43 0.11 4.79
C ILE A 66 11.26 0.28 5.76
N ALA A 67 10.04 -0.08 5.36
CA ALA A 67 8.87 0.01 6.22
C ALA A 67 9.01 -0.85 7.48
N GLY A 68 9.50 -2.08 7.34
CA GLY A 68 9.77 -2.97 8.47
C GLY A 68 10.81 -2.40 9.43
N ALA A 69 11.90 -1.84 8.91
CA ALA A 69 12.94 -1.21 9.72
C ALA A 69 12.44 0.03 10.48
N LEU A 70 11.50 0.79 9.90
CA LEU A 70 10.88 1.95 10.56
C LEU A 70 9.88 1.56 11.65
N VAL A 71 9.19 0.44 11.48
CA VAL A 71 8.16 -0.03 12.42
C VAL A 71 8.79 -0.81 13.58
N ALA A 72 9.89 -1.54 13.34
CA ALA A 72 10.55 -2.39 14.34
C ALA A 72 10.84 -1.69 15.69
N PRO A 73 11.37 -0.46 15.76
CA PRO A 73 11.66 0.19 17.04
C PRO A 73 10.41 0.65 17.80
N LEU A 74 9.23 0.68 17.17
CA LEU A 74 7.98 1.11 17.81
C LEU A 74 7.22 -0.04 18.48
N PHE A 75 7.47 -1.25 18.04
CA PHE A 75 6.76 -2.45 18.48
C PHE A 75 7.74 -3.50 18.96
N ASN A 76 7.33 -4.30 19.95
CA ASN A 76 8.09 -5.49 20.32
C ASN A 76 8.04 -6.48 19.14
N VAL A 77 9.20 -6.75 18.55
CA VAL A 77 9.33 -7.62 17.38
C VAL A 77 9.01 -9.06 17.79
N GLN A 78 7.92 -9.60 17.28
CA GLN A 78 7.49 -10.98 17.45
C GLN A 78 7.45 -11.68 16.09
N ALA A 79 7.56 -13.01 16.08
CA ALA A 79 7.66 -13.80 14.84
C ALA A 79 6.42 -13.68 13.94
N ASP A 80 5.25 -13.47 14.51
CA ASP A 80 3.94 -13.38 13.83
C ASP A 80 3.55 -11.94 13.44
N MET A 81 4.30 -10.95 13.88
CA MET A 81 4.04 -9.54 13.54
C MET A 81 3.89 -9.29 12.04
N GLY A 82 4.74 -9.92 11.23
CA GLY A 82 4.73 -9.78 9.79
C GLY A 82 3.39 -10.14 9.15
N THR A 83 2.71 -11.15 9.69
CA THR A 83 1.40 -11.58 9.19
C THR A 83 0.32 -10.53 9.47
N LEU A 84 0.27 -10.01 10.69
CA LEU A 84 -0.73 -9.00 11.08
C LEU A 84 -0.54 -7.68 10.33
N PHE A 85 0.69 -7.18 10.25
CA PHE A 85 0.99 -5.96 9.50
C PHE A 85 0.82 -6.17 7.99
N GLY A 86 1.15 -7.35 7.46
CA GLY A 86 0.93 -7.71 6.07
C GLY A 86 -0.55 -7.71 5.69
N LEU A 87 -1.42 -8.29 6.53
CA LEU A 87 -2.86 -8.24 6.34
C LEU A 87 -3.40 -6.81 6.37
N LYS A 88 -2.98 -5.98 7.35
CA LYS A 88 -3.37 -4.57 7.42
C LYS A 88 -2.90 -3.79 6.18
N ALA A 89 -1.67 -4.01 5.75
CA ALA A 89 -1.13 -3.36 4.56
C ALA A 89 -1.89 -3.75 3.29
N PHE A 90 -2.25 -5.04 3.15
CA PHE A 90 -3.06 -5.52 2.03
C PHE A 90 -4.44 -4.87 2.01
N VAL A 91 -5.10 -4.78 3.15
CA VAL A 91 -6.38 -4.11 3.32
C VAL A 91 -6.28 -2.64 2.91
N VAL A 92 -5.28 -1.91 3.43
CA VAL A 92 -5.03 -0.50 3.09
C VAL A 92 -4.76 -0.32 1.60
N ALA A 93 -4.04 -1.26 0.97
CA ALA A 93 -3.78 -1.23 -0.45
C ALA A 93 -5.07 -1.35 -1.30
N ILE A 94 -5.99 -2.22 -0.89
CA ILE A 94 -7.29 -2.36 -1.55
C ILE A 94 -8.14 -1.10 -1.32
N LEU A 95 -8.23 -0.61 -0.09
CA LEU A 95 -8.98 0.61 0.25
C LEU A 95 -8.47 1.83 -0.52
N GLY A 96 -7.16 1.95 -0.67
CA GLY A 96 -6.52 3.05 -1.40
C GLY A 96 -6.63 2.95 -2.91
N GLY A 97 -7.03 1.77 -3.41
CA GLY A 97 -6.99 1.46 -4.85
C GLY A 97 -5.58 1.08 -5.29
N ILE A 98 -5.40 -0.19 -5.65
CA ILE A 98 -4.11 -0.84 -5.97
C ILE A 98 -3.29 -0.09 -7.04
N THR A 99 -3.95 0.69 -7.90
CA THR A 99 -3.32 1.43 -8.99
C THR A 99 -2.81 2.82 -8.61
N SER A 100 -3.09 3.31 -7.40
CA SER A 100 -2.77 4.66 -6.98
C SER A 100 -1.92 4.68 -5.70
N ALA A 101 -0.62 4.99 -5.82
CA ALA A 101 0.27 5.13 -4.67
C ALA A 101 -0.21 6.20 -3.67
N TRP A 102 -0.75 7.32 -4.17
CA TRP A 102 -1.34 8.37 -3.34
C TRP A 102 -2.62 7.91 -2.65
N GLY A 103 -3.46 7.14 -3.37
CA GLY A 103 -4.67 6.56 -2.79
C GLY A 103 -4.36 5.62 -1.63
N VAL A 104 -3.38 4.73 -1.78
CA VAL A 104 -2.93 3.81 -0.74
C VAL A 104 -2.37 4.57 0.47
N MET A 105 -1.60 5.64 0.25
CA MET A 105 -1.06 6.46 1.33
C MET A 105 -2.17 7.17 2.12
N LEU A 106 -3.12 7.80 1.43
CA LEU A 106 -4.25 8.47 2.09
C LEU A 106 -5.15 7.46 2.83
N ALA A 107 -5.40 6.30 2.24
CA ALA A 107 -6.14 5.23 2.90
C ALA A 107 -5.42 4.73 4.15
N GLY A 108 -4.10 4.61 4.12
CA GLY A 108 -3.28 4.24 5.27
C GLY A 108 -3.35 5.25 6.41
N LEU A 109 -3.28 6.54 6.10
CA LEU A 109 -3.43 7.61 7.08
C LEU A 109 -4.83 7.61 7.70
N LEU A 110 -5.87 7.50 6.88
CA LEU A 110 -7.25 7.42 7.36
C LEU A 110 -7.47 6.19 8.22
N PHE A 111 -7.00 5.03 7.79
CA PHE A 111 -7.11 3.79 8.53
C PHE A 111 -6.38 3.88 9.88
N GLY A 112 -5.17 4.45 9.91
CA GLY A 112 -4.41 4.67 11.14
C GLY A 112 -5.12 5.63 12.13
N VAL A 113 -5.74 6.71 11.63
CA VAL A 113 -6.52 7.64 12.46
C VAL A 113 -7.75 6.94 13.03
N VAL A 114 -8.46 6.16 12.22
CA VAL A 114 -9.64 5.40 12.69
C VAL A 114 -9.23 4.36 13.74
N GLU A 115 -8.13 3.64 13.52
CA GLU A 115 -7.61 2.66 14.48
C GLU A 115 -7.19 3.33 15.81
N ALA A 116 -6.56 4.50 15.75
CA ALA A 116 -6.21 5.28 16.93
C ALA A 116 -7.46 5.74 17.71
N LEU A 117 -8.50 6.21 17.01
CA LEU A 117 -9.76 6.60 17.64
C LEU A 117 -10.45 5.41 18.31
N ILE A 118 -10.51 4.27 17.68
CA ILE A 118 -11.08 3.04 18.24
C ILE A 118 -10.30 2.63 19.50
N THR A 119 -8.98 2.69 19.45
CA THR A 119 -8.12 2.33 20.58
C THR A 119 -8.35 3.22 21.79
N VAL A 120 -8.53 4.52 21.58
CA VAL A 120 -8.75 5.50 22.66
C VAL A 120 -10.16 5.38 23.25
N THR A 121 -11.19 5.07 22.43
CA THR A 121 -12.59 5.04 22.88
C THR A 121 -13.02 3.69 23.44
N LEU A 122 -12.61 2.59 22.81
CA LEU A 122 -13.09 1.23 23.11
C LEU A 122 -12.02 0.32 23.71
N GLY A 123 -10.77 0.79 23.75
CA GLY A 123 -9.64 0.03 24.28
C GLY A 123 -8.94 -0.86 23.23
N SER A 124 -7.69 -1.21 23.53
CA SER A 124 -6.82 -1.94 22.60
C SER A 124 -7.30 -3.37 22.27
N GLY A 125 -8.07 -4.01 23.17
CA GLY A 125 -8.57 -5.37 22.94
C GLY A 125 -9.59 -5.48 21.80
N TYR A 126 -10.37 -4.44 21.56
CA TYR A 126 -11.41 -4.42 20.51
C TYR A 126 -10.92 -3.80 19.20
N THR A 127 -9.79 -3.10 19.22
CA THR A 127 -9.28 -2.37 18.06
C THR A 127 -9.13 -3.26 16.83
N GLN A 128 -8.59 -4.46 16.99
CA GLN A 128 -8.33 -5.35 15.86
C GLN A 128 -9.62 -5.87 15.24
N ILE A 129 -10.59 -6.29 16.07
CA ILE A 129 -11.88 -6.82 15.61
C ILE A 129 -12.67 -5.75 14.88
N ILE A 130 -12.76 -4.55 15.47
CA ILE A 130 -13.54 -3.44 14.90
C ILE A 130 -12.89 -2.91 13.63
N SER A 131 -11.55 -2.80 13.59
CA SER A 131 -10.82 -2.37 12.40
C SER A 131 -11.06 -3.32 11.23
N PHE A 132 -10.98 -4.64 11.44
CA PHE A 132 -11.26 -5.60 10.39
C PHE A 132 -12.74 -5.62 9.98
N ALA A 133 -13.68 -5.52 10.93
CA ALA A 133 -15.10 -5.44 10.62
C ALA A 133 -15.42 -4.20 9.77
N LEU A 134 -14.85 -3.04 10.12
CA LEU A 134 -15.02 -1.79 9.37
C LEU A 134 -14.51 -1.92 7.94
N VAL A 135 -13.37 -2.60 7.76
CA VAL A 135 -12.80 -2.86 6.44
C VAL A 135 -13.70 -3.76 5.61
N ILE A 136 -14.23 -4.83 6.19
CA ILE A 136 -15.14 -5.75 5.50
C ILE A 136 -16.40 -4.99 5.05
N VAL A 137 -17.00 -4.19 5.91
CA VAL A 137 -18.17 -3.36 5.60
C VAL A 137 -17.84 -2.38 4.47
N MET A 138 -16.67 -1.74 4.54
CA MET A 138 -16.25 -0.76 3.55
C MET A 138 -15.98 -1.40 2.18
N LEU A 139 -15.35 -2.58 2.14
CA LEU A 139 -15.14 -3.33 0.91
C LEU A 139 -16.46 -3.86 0.33
N ALA A 140 -17.41 -4.26 1.18
CA ALA A 140 -18.75 -4.65 0.73
C ALA A 140 -19.52 -3.48 0.10
N ALA A 141 -19.33 -2.27 0.65
CA ALA A 141 -19.96 -1.05 0.13
C ALA A 141 -19.26 -0.49 -1.12
N ARG A 142 -17.92 -0.60 -1.20
CA ARG A 142 -17.12 -0.11 -2.34
C ARG A 142 -15.97 -1.07 -2.69
N PRO A 143 -16.22 -2.06 -3.54
CA PRO A 143 -15.21 -3.07 -3.90
C PRO A 143 -14.03 -2.50 -4.69
N ASP A 144 -14.17 -1.33 -5.34
CA ASP A 144 -13.11 -0.68 -6.12
C ASP A 144 -12.15 0.17 -5.26
N GLY A 145 -12.36 0.23 -3.93
CA GLY A 145 -11.63 1.08 -3.00
C GLY A 145 -12.11 2.54 -3.02
N LEU A 146 -11.61 3.34 -2.06
CA LEU A 146 -12.01 4.76 -1.92
C LEU A 146 -11.47 5.64 -3.04
N PHE A 147 -10.27 5.34 -3.53
CA PHE A 147 -9.53 6.11 -4.52
C PHE A 147 -9.27 5.32 -5.81
N GLY A 148 -9.82 4.10 -5.91
CA GLY A 148 -9.76 3.29 -7.12
C GLY A 148 -10.52 3.97 -8.26
N ARG A 149 -9.88 4.13 -9.41
CA ARG A 149 -10.62 4.46 -10.64
C ARG A 149 -11.43 3.24 -11.02
N ALA A 150 -12.74 3.38 -11.10
CA ALA A 150 -13.58 2.36 -11.72
C ALA A 150 -12.96 1.98 -13.07
N ALA A 151 -12.54 0.73 -13.19
CA ALA A 151 -12.05 0.23 -14.47
C ALA A 151 -13.19 0.45 -15.47
N ALA A 152 -12.96 1.31 -16.47
CA ALA A 152 -13.92 1.52 -17.52
C ALA A 152 -14.24 0.14 -18.12
N ARG A 153 -15.44 -0.32 -17.85
CA ARG A 153 -15.99 -1.56 -18.39
C ARG A 153 -16.04 -1.38 -19.90
N LYS A 154 -14.99 -1.81 -20.59
CA LYS A 154 -15.06 -1.92 -22.05
C LYS A 154 -16.00 -3.08 -22.35
N VAL A 155 -17.20 -2.74 -22.78
CA VAL A 155 -18.11 -3.64 -23.48
C VAL A 155 -17.48 -3.99 -24.82
#